data_bd525e8ff8f7ba66c5f41c1c634f9232
#
_entry.id   bd525e8ff8f7ba66c5f41c1c634f9232
#
_cell.length_a   1.000
_cell.length_b   1.000
_cell.length_c   1.000
_cell.angle_alpha   90.00
_cell.angle_beta   90.00
_cell.angle_gamma   90.00
#
_symmetry.space_group_name_H-M   'P 1'
#
loop_
_entity.id
_entity.type
_entity.pdbx_description
1 polymer ?
#
loop_
_entity_poly.entity_id
_entity_poly.type
_entity_poly.pdbx_seq_one_letter_code
_entity_poly.pdbx_strand_id
1 'polypeptide(L)'
;MAVGGKYDYDFSDKVVLVVEDNQISFKLMNAVLKQVKANVVHATNGMRAIEECESGAHFDLVLMDMQMPEVDGFEATRRIKRIRPDLPVVATTANSYQETAIACMEAGCDEFLAKLLKFRELFELMQSLFDRK
;
A
#
# COMPACT_ATOMS: atom_id res chain seq x y z
N MET A 1 5.80 -24.22 -8.28
CA MET A 1 5.44 -24.17 -6.85
C MET A 1 6.28 -23.13 -6.13
N ALA A 2 5.65 -22.37 -5.29
CA ALA A 2 6.37 -21.38 -4.51
C ALA A 2 7.13 -22.07 -3.39
N VAL A 3 8.41 -22.29 -3.57
CA VAL A 3 9.25 -22.93 -2.56
C VAL A 3 9.35 -22.00 -1.36
N GLY A 4 8.92 -22.48 -0.21
CA GLY A 4 8.96 -21.73 1.01
C GLY A 4 7.80 -20.76 1.20
N GLY A 5 6.89 -20.64 0.22
CA GLY A 5 5.74 -19.76 0.32
C GLY A 5 4.43 -20.53 0.36
N LYS A 6 3.43 -19.96 1.03
CA LYS A 6 2.07 -20.50 1.05
C LYS A 6 1.29 -20.10 -0.19
N TYR A 7 1.79 -19.17 -0.96
CA TYR A 7 1.02 -18.49 -2.00
C TYR A 7 1.73 -18.61 -3.32
N ASP A 8 0.96 -18.69 -4.40
CA ASP A 8 1.47 -18.88 -5.75
C ASP A 8 1.68 -17.56 -6.50
N TYR A 9 1.93 -16.49 -5.76
CA TYR A 9 2.19 -15.18 -6.36
C TYR A 9 3.69 -14.93 -6.43
N ASP A 10 4.11 -14.29 -7.50
CA ASP A 10 5.49 -13.85 -7.67
C ASP A 10 5.48 -12.39 -8.13
N PHE A 11 5.78 -11.49 -7.22
CA PHE A 11 5.84 -10.06 -7.50
C PHE A 11 7.29 -9.55 -7.49
N SER A 12 8.23 -10.41 -7.90
CA SER A 12 9.64 -10.06 -7.86
C SER A 12 10.00 -8.90 -8.80
N ASP A 13 9.15 -8.59 -9.77
CA ASP A 13 9.33 -7.46 -10.68
C ASP A 13 8.56 -6.22 -10.22
N LYS A 14 7.94 -6.25 -9.04
CA LYS A 14 7.11 -5.15 -8.54
C LYS A 14 7.75 -4.48 -7.33
N VAL A 15 7.53 -3.16 -7.23
CA VAL A 15 8.02 -2.37 -6.11
C VAL A 15 6.82 -1.76 -5.39
N VAL A 16 6.72 -2.05 -4.09
CA VAL A 16 5.62 -1.59 -3.25
C VAL A 16 6.15 -0.57 -2.25
N LEU A 17 5.57 0.62 -2.26
CA LEU A 17 5.86 1.63 -1.24
C LEU A 17 4.91 1.39 -0.07
N VAL A 18 5.46 1.03 1.08
CA VAL A 18 4.68 0.78 2.30
C VAL A 18 4.81 2.01 3.20
N VAL A 19 3.69 2.68 3.44
CA VAL A 19 3.65 3.87 4.28
C VAL A 19 3.06 3.48 5.63
N GLU A 20 3.91 3.42 6.63
CA GLU A 20 3.54 2.92 7.96
C GLU A 20 4.49 3.51 8.99
N ASP A 21 3.95 4.18 10.01
CA ASP A 21 4.77 4.80 11.05
C ASP A 21 5.12 3.83 12.19
N ASN A 22 4.38 2.74 12.35
CA ASN A 22 4.61 1.77 13.41
C ASN A 22 5.59 0.71 12.94
N GLN A 23 6.72 0.59 13.65
CA GLN A 23 7.80 -0.33 13.28
C GLN A 23 7.34 -1.79 13.25
N ILE A 24 6.53 -2.18 14.22
CA ILE A 24 6.05 -3.57 14.32
C ILE A 24 5.13 -3.88 13.16
N SER A 25 4.19 -2.98 12.88
CA SER A 25 3.26 -3.13 11.75
C SER A 25 4.02 -3.20 10.43
N PHE A 26 5.04 -2.36 10.26
CA PHE A 26 5.84 -2.40 9.04
C PHE A 26 6.58 -3.74 8.90
N LYS A 27 7.20 -4.21 9.99
CA LYS A 27 7.93 -5.48 9.94
C LYS A 27 7.03 -6.63 9.53
N LEU A 28 5.80 -6.65 10.06
CA LEU A 28 4.84 -7.68 9.69
C LEU A 28 4.50 -7.59 8.19
N MET A 29 4.18 -6.41 7.72
CA MET A 29 3.84 -6.21 6.30
C MET A 29 5.02 -6.58 5.41
N ASN A 30 6.22 -6.19 5.80
CA ASN A 30 7.42 -6.51 5.03
C ASN A 30 7.62 -8.03 4.93
N ALA A 31 7.44 -8.75 6.04
CA ALA A 31 7.55 -10.21 6.06
C ALA A 31 6.52 -10.85 5.13
N VAL A 32 5.30 -10.33 5.15
CA VAL A 32 4.22 -10.83 4.29
C VAL A 32 4.54 -10.62 2.82
N LEU A 33 4.99 -9.41 2.46
CA LEU A 33 5.31 -9.10 1.07
C LEU A 33 6.52 -9.86 0.56
N LYS A 34 7.46 -10.20 1.45
CA LYS A 34 8.60 -11.04 1.07
C LYS A 34 8.19 -12.44 0.67
N GLN A 35 7.07 -12.95 1.20
CA GLN A 35 6.58 -14.28 0.82
C GLN A 35 6.19 -14.35 -0.65
N VAL A 36 5.83 -13.22 -1.25
CA VAL A 36 5.50 -13.14 -2.67
C VAL A 36 6.59 -12.40 -3.46
N LYS A 37 7.75 -12.23 -2.85
CA LYS A 37 8.98 -11.70 -3.45
C LYS A 37 8.90 -10.23 -3.88
N ALA A 38 7.91 -9.49 -3.39
CA ALA A 38 7.78 -8.07 -3.73
C ALA A 38 8.97 -7.28 -3.17
N ASN A 39 9.38 -6.27 -3.91
CA ASN A 39 10.39 -5.32 -3.45
C ASN A 39 9.69 -4.25 -2.61
N VAL A 40 10.21 -3.96 -1.44
CA VAL A 40 9.56 -3.07 -0.48
C VAL A 40 10.41 -1.84 -0.24
N VAL A 41 9.79 -0.67 -0.36
CA VAL A 41 10.38 0.59 0.08
C VAL A 41 9.51 1.11 1.22
N HIS A 42 10.13 1.51 2.32
CA HIS A 42 9.42 1.95 3.51
C HIS A 42 9.43 3.47 3.63
N ALA A 43 8.24 4.07 3.72
CA ALA A 43 8.11 5.48 4.12
C ALA A 43 7.49 5.49 5.52
N THR A 44 8.13 6.20 6.45
CA THR A 44 7.73 6.17 7.84
C THR A 44 6.56 7.10 8.16
N ASN A 45 6.18 7.96 7.21
CA ASN A 45 5.03 8.85 7.36
C ASN A 45 4.57 9.33 5.99
N GLY A 46 3.46 10.06 5.98
CA GLY A 46 2.87 10.55 4.73
C GLY A 46 3.77 11.52 3.97
N MET A 47 4.49 12.37 4.68
CA MET A 47 5.39 13.33 4.04
C MET A 47 6.52 12.62 3.31
N ARG A 48 7.11 11.59 3.93
CA ARG A 48 8.16 10.78 3.29
C ARG A 48 7.61 10.08 2.05
N ALA A 49 6.37 9.58 2.11
CA ALA A 49 5.74 8.95 0.96
C ALA A 49 5.61 9.93 -0.20
N ILE A 50 5.20 11.17 0.09
CA ILE A 50 5.08 12.20 -0.93
C ILE A 50 6.45 12.49 -1.54
N GLU A 51 7.48 12.63 -0.71
CA GLU A 51 8.84 12.88 -1.17
C GLU A 51 9.35 11.75 -2.08
N GLU A 52 9.07 10.51 -1.72
CA GLU A 52 9.47 9.37 -2.54
C GLU A 52 8.79 9.43 -3.92
N CYS A 53 7.52 9.78 -3.94
CA CYS A 53 6.81 9.89 -5.22
C CYS A 53 7.30 11.08 -6.06
N GLU A 54 7.71 12.15 -5.40
CA GLU A 54 8.27 13.32 -6.10
C GLU A 54 9.66 13.06 -6.66
N SER A 55 10.40 12.14 -6.05
CA SER A 55 11.78 11.87 -6.45
C SER A 55 11.91 11.18 -7.80
N GLY A 56 10.80 10.67 -8.34
CA GLY A 56 10.83 9.93 -9.59
C GLY A 56 11.14 8.45 -9.44
N ALA A 57 11.30 7.95 -8.20
CA ALA A 57 11.50 6.53 -7.99
C ALA A 57 10.30 5.73 -8.50
N HIS A 58 10.58 4.55 -9.03
CA HIS A 58 9.52 3.71 -9.58
C HIS A 58 8.78 2.96 -8.48
N PHE A 59 7.46 3.04 -8.49
CA PHE A 59 6.60 2.24 -7.63
C PHE A 59 5.45 1.67 -8.46
N ASP A 60 5.04 0.45 -8.12
CA ASP A 60 3.90 -0.22 -8.76
C ASP A 60 2.65 -0.13 -7.90
N LEU A 61 2.81 0.12 -6.61
CA LEU A 61 1.69 0.15 -5.66
C LEU A 61 2.12 0.90 -4.41
N VAL A 62 1.17 1.59 -3.78
CA VAL A 62 1.34 2.19 -2.46
C VAL A 62 0.38 1.52 -1.50
N LEU A 63 0.89 1.00 -0.39
CA LEU A 63 0.06 0.56 0.73
C LEU A 63 0.13 1.68 1.78
N MET A 64 -0.99 2.36 1.96
CA MET A 64 -1.05 3.58 2.76
C MET A 64 -1.84 3.35 4.04
N ASP A 65 -1.16 3.46 5.18
CA ASP A 65 -1.83 3.47 6.46
C ASP A 65 -2.57 4.81 6.59
N MET A 66 -3.88 4.74 6.83
CA MET A 66 -4.71 5.94 6.90
C MET A 66 -4.71 6.57 8.29
N GLN A 67 -4.08 5.93 9.27
CA GLN A 67 -4.08 6.38 10.66
C GLN A 67 -2.68 6.70 11.13
N MET A 68 -2.16 7.82 10.66
CA MET A 68 -0.83 8.28 11.01
C MET A 68 -0.92 9.72 11.53
N PRO A 69 0.01 10.13 12.42
CA PRO A 69 0.08 11.53 12.83
C PRO A 69 0.62 12.42 11.72
N GLU A 70 0.48 13.73 11.91
CA GLU A 70 0.99 14.76 10.99
C GLU A 70 0.26 14.71 9.65
N VAL A 71 0.98 14.54 8.53
CA VAL A 71 0.34 14.39 7.24
C VAL A 71 -0.28 12.99 7.20
N ASP A 72 -1.59 12.92 7.37
CA ASP A 72 -2.30 11.66 7.43
C ASP A 72 -2.41 11.00 6.07
N GLY A 73 -2.89 9.75 6.07
CA GLY A 73 -2.99 8.98 4.85
C GLY A 73 -3.91 9.58 3.79
N PHE A 74 -4.97 10.27 4.21
CA PHE A 74 -5.89 10.90 3.27
C PHE A 74 -5.22 12.04 2.51
N GLU A 75 -4.54 12.91 3.23
CA GLU A 75 -3.83 14.03 2.60
C GLU A 75 -2.68 13.52 1.74
N ALA A 76 -1.91 12.55 2.25
CA ALA A 76 -0.81 11.97 1.48
C ALA A 76 -1.32 11.35 0.18
N THR A 77 -2.43 10.63 0.24
CA THR A 77 -3.04 10.03 -0.95
C THR A 77 -3.42 11.09 -1.96
N ARG A 78 -4.09 12.16 -1.52
CA ARG A 78 -4.49 13.24 -2.42
C ARG A 78 -3.28 13.81 -3.17
N ARG A 79 -2.19 14.06 -2.45
CA ARG A 79 -0.97 14.63 -3.07
C ARG A 79 -0.29 13.64 -4.00
N ILE A 80 -0.20 12.37 -3.59
CA ILE A 80 0.42 11.33 -4.42
C ILE A 80 -0.36 11.15 -5.71
N LYS A 81 -1.68 11.14 -5.65
CA LYS A 81 -2.51 10.97 -6.86
C LYS A 81 -2.41 12.16 -7.80
N ARG A 82 -2.09 13.34 -7.29
CA ARG A 82 -1.80 14.49 -8.17
C ARG A 82 -0.47 14.32 -8.89
N ILE A 83 0.53 13.78 -8.20
CA ILE A 83 1.87 13.58 -8.77
C ILE A 83 1.85 12.40 -9.73
N ARG A 84 1.20 11.31 -9.35
CA ARG A 84 1.18 10.06 -10.11
C ARG A 84 -0.25 9.51 -10.15
N PRO A 85 -1.10 10.04 -11.06
CA PRO A 85 -2.51 9.62 -11.12
C PRO A 85 -2.70 8.13 -11.38
N ASP A 86 -1.74 7.49 -12.06
CA ASP A 86 -1.84 6.09 -12.44
C ASP A 86 -1.29 5.13 -11.39
N LEU A 87 -0.66 5.65 -10.34
CA LEU A 87 -0.09 4.81 -9.29
C LEU A 87 -1.20 4.34 -8.35
N PRO A 88 -1.48 3.02 -8.26
CA PRO A 88 -2.53 2.54 -7.36
C PRO A 88 -2.18 2.79 -5.90
N VAL A 89 -3.14 3.26 -5.14
CA VAL A 89 -3.01 3.45 -3.70
C VAL A 89 -4.07 2.61 -3.01
N VAL A 90 -3.62 1.67 -2.18
CA VAL A 90 -4.48 0.83 -1.36
C VAL A 90 -4.38 1.31 0.07
N ALA A 91 -5.49 1.80 0.61
CA ALA A 91 -5.54 2.25 1.99
C ALA A 91 -5.63 1.06 2.93
N THR A 92 -4.90 1.11 4.04
CA THR A 92 -5.08 0.16 5.13
C THR A 92 -5.60 0.94 6.33
N THR A 93 -6.63 0.42 6.97
CA THR A 93 -7.28 1.13 8.08
C THR A 93 -7.78 0.15 9.12
N ALA A 94 -7.70 0.54 10.41
CA ALA A 94 -8.26 -0.25 11.50
C ALA A 94 -9.78 -0.17 11.52
N ASN A 95 -10.35 0.75 10.77
CA ASN A 95 -11.79 1.03 10.77
C ASN A 95 -12.37 0.71 9.41
N SER A 96 -13.31 -0.24 9.36
CA SER A 96 -13.93 -0.68 8.11
C SER A 96 -15.34 -0.12 7.92
N TYR A 97 -15.70 0.93 8.67
CA TYR A 97 -17.01 1.54 8.51
C TYR A 97 -17.16 2.18 7.13
N GLN A 98 -18.39 2.23 6.66
CA GLN A 98 -18.71 2.78 5.34
C GLN A 98 -18.20 4.21 5.18
N GLU A 99 -18.27 5.01 6.24
CA GLU A 99 -17.80 6.41 6.20
C GLU A 99 -16.30 6.48 5.90
N THR A 100 -15.52 5.57 6.48
CA THR A 100 -14.09 5.51 6.23
C THR A 100 -13.82 5.09 4.79
N ALA A 101 -14.58 4.13 4.28
CA ALA A 101 -14.46 3.68 2.89
C ALA A 101 -14.72 4.84 1.93
N ILE A 102 -15.78 5.61 2.18
CA ILE A 102 -16.11 6.77 1.36
C ILE A 102 -14.99 7.80 1.40
N ALA A 103 -14.46 8.09 2.60
CA ALA A 103 -13.37 9.04 2.75
C ALA A 103 -12.12 8.60 1.99
N CYS A 104 -11.81 7.30 2.02
CA CYS A 104 -10.68 6.76 1.27
C CYS A 104 -10.86 6.98 -0.22
N MET A 105 -12.03 6.67 -0.75
CA MET A 105 -12.29 6.81 -2.17
C MET A 105 -12.29 8.29 -2.59
N GLU A 106 -12.81 9.17 -1.75
CA GLU A 106 -12.79 10.60 -2.04
C GLU A 106 -11.36 11.17 -2.05
N ALA A 107 -10.46 10.60 -1.26
CA ALA A 107 -9.08 10.99 -1.25
C ALA A 107 -8.33 10.50 -2.50
N GLY A 108 -8.91 9.54 -3.23
CA GLY A 108 -8.33 9.02 -4.46
C GLY A 108 -7.76 7.61 -4.32
N CYS A 109 -8.02 6.92 -3.21
CA CYS A 109 -7.59 5.53 -3.07
C CYS A 109 -8.27 4.65 -4.11
N ASP A 110 -7.54 3.72 -4.66
CA ASP A 110 -8.07 2.76 -5.61
C ASP A 110 -8.84 1.65 -4.91
N GLU A 111 -8.39 1.28 -3.71
CA GLU A 111 -9.03 0.27 -2.87
C GLU A 111 -8.70 0.53 -1.41
N PHE A 112 -9.38 -0.15 -0.51
CA PHE A 112 -9.00 -0.14 0.88
C PHE A 112 -9.17 -1.52 1.51
N LEU A 113 -8.37 -1.80 2.54
CA LEU A 113 -8.43 -3.06 3.29
C LEU A 113 -8.44 -2.74 4.77
N ALA A 114 -9.30 -3.44 5.51
CA ALA A 114 -9.31 -3.32 6.96
C ALA A 114 -8.11 -4.04 7.55
N LYS A 115 -7.50 -3.47 8.56
CA LYS A 115 -6.51 -4.19 9.36
C LYS A 115 -7.24 -5.27 10.16
N LEU A 116 -6.60 -6.09 10.51
CA LEU A 116 -6.07 -7.41 10.39
C LEU A 116 -6.19 -7.96 8.95
N LEU A 117 -5.23 -7.70 8.14
CA LEU A 117 -5.32 -8.03 6.73
C LEU A 117 -5.34 -9.53 6.51
N LYS A 118 -6.20 -9.96 5.61
CA LYS A 118 -6.16 -11.32 5.09
C LYS A 118 -5.19 -11.31 3.91
N PHE A 119 -4.08 -12.00 4.07
CA PHE A 119 -2.99 -11.86 3.09
C PHE A 119 -3.36 -12.37 1.72
N ARG A 120 -4.21 -13.40 1.65
CA ARG A 120 -4.70 -13.87 0.34
C ARG A 120 -5.49 -12.77 -0.36
N GLU A 121 -6.36 -12.08 0.37
CA GLU A 121 -7.11 -10.96 -0.22
C GLU A 121 -6.19 -9.84 -0.68
N LEU A 122 -5.15 -9.55 0.11
CA LEU A 122 -4.15 -8.54 -0.26
C LEU A 122 -3.47 -8.94 -1.57
N PHE A 123 -3.02 -10.19 -1.69
CA PHE A 123 -2.30 -10.63 -2.88
C PHE A 123 -3.22 -10.67 -4.11
N GLU A 124 -4.47 -11.09 -3.94
CA GLU A 124 -5.43 -11.08 -5.03
C GLU A 124 -5.69 -9.66 -5.52
N LEU A 125 -5.83 -8.72 -4.59
CA LEU A 125 -6.03 -7.33 -4.93
C LEU A 125 -4.80 -6.75 -5.65
N MET A 126 -3.61 -7.05 -5.16
CA MET A 126 -2.38 -6.60 -5.79
C MET A 126 -2.28 -7.11 -7.22
N GLN A 127 -2.54 -8.40 -7.43
CA GLN A 127 -2.50 -8.99 -8.76
C GLN A 127 -3.49 -8.29 -9.70
N SER A 128 -4.70 -8.04 -9.21
CA SER A 128 -5.72 -7.34 -9.98
C SER A 128 -5.27 -5.95 -10.39
N LEU A 129 -4.66 -5.22 -9.48
CA LEU A 129 -4.18 -3.85 -9.76
C LEU A 129 -3.00 -3.87 -10.73
N PHE A 130 -2.08 -4.81 -10.58
CA PHE A 130 -0.94 -4.92 -11.49
C PHE A 130 -1.40 -5.29 -12.90
N ASP A 131 -2.45 -6.08 -13.02
CA ASP A 131 -2.96 -6.54 -14.31
C ASP A 131 -3.73 -5.45 -15.07
N ARG A 132 -4.09 -4.35 -14.42
CA ARG A 132 -4.79 -3.24 -15.06
C ARG A 132 -3.93 -2.44 -16.03
N LYS A 133 -2.64 -2.61 -15.94
CA LYS A 133 -1.70 -1.84 -16.76
C LYS A 133 -1.53 -2.40 -18.16
#